data_228b218c946d40d217e5e7307cfaa1a2
#
_entry.id   228b218c946d40d217e5e7307cfaa1a2
#
_cell.length_a   1.000
_cell.length_b   1.000
_cell.length_c   1.000
_cell.angle_alpha   90.00
_cell.angle_beta   90.00
_cell.angle_gamma   90.00
#
_symmetry.space_group_name_H-M   'P 1'
#
loop_
_entity.id
_entity.type
_entity.pdbx_description
1 polymer ?
#
loop_
_entity_poly.entity_id
_entity_poly.type
_entity_poly.pdbx_seq_one_letter_code
_entity_poly.pdbx_strand_id
1 'polypeptide(L)'
;MERSFLVFHVGTYTLGVPAEELIEVNRNLSCTKVPGSPKMIRGILNLRGLLMPAIDMAAYLNIPHSACESFSIILKVQENNIALMVDSIGDIMALNEQELVLPPTHLSGQFQETIQGAFKLSSGLLILVDTAAISRNAQHHHGHSQDQIPSLPILSE
;
A
#
# COMPACT_ATOMS: atom_id res chain seq x y z
N MET A 1 -13.29 -21.32 2.05
CA MET A 1 -12.53 -20.88 3.22
C MET A 1 -12.55 -19.37 3.32
N GLU A 2 -12.90 -18.87 4.47
CA GLU A 2 -12.99 -17.43 4.65
C GLU A 2 -11.68 -16.84 5.14
N ARG A 3 -11.46 -15.59 4.75
CA ARG A 3 -10.28 -14.84 5.12
C ARG A 3 -10.70 -13.41 5.34
N SER A 4 -10.04 -12.72 6.25
CA SER A 4 -10.40 -11.35 6.60
C SER A 4 -9.51 -10.37 5.85
N PHE A 5 -10.13 -9.28 5.43
CA PHE A 5 -9.45 -8.22 4.70
C PHE A 5 -9.79 -6.87 5.29
N LEU A 6 -8.78 -6.01 5.37
CA LEU A 6 -9.02 -4.62 5.74
C LEU A 6 -9.38 -3.85 4.48
N VAL A 7 -10.54 -3.22 4.51
CA VAL A 7 -11.06 -2.46 3.38
C VAL A 7 -10.63 -1.01 3.52
N PHE A 8 -10.18 -0.42 2.42
CA PHE A 8 -9.82 1.00 2.40
C PHE A 8 -10.13 1.58 1.03
N HIS A 9 -10.04 2.89 0.95
CA HIS A 9 -10.44 3.60 -0.26
C HIS A 9 -9.33 4.50 -0.77
N VAL A 10 -9.15 4.51 -2.08
CA VAL A 10 -8.22 5.39 -2.77
C VAL A 10 -8.95 5.90 -4.00
N GLY A 11 -9.20 7.22 -4.05
CA GLY A 11 -10.04 7.77 -5.10
C GLY A 11 -11.43 7.17 -5.03
N THR A 12 -11.90 6.66 -6.15
CA THR A 12 -13.23 6.04 -6.20
C THR A 12 -13.15 4.53 -6.05
N TYR A 13 -11.97 4.00 -5.81
CA TYR A 13 -11.79 2.55 -5.73
C TYR A 13 -11.87 2.07 -4.30
N THR A 14 -12.47 0.90 -4.13
CA THR A 14 -12.50 0.19 -2.86
C THR A 14 -11.51 -0.96 -2.95
N LEU A 15 -10.56 -0.97 -2.04
CA LEU A 15 -9.45 -1.90 -2.10
C LEU A 15 -9.37 -2.68 -0.79
N GLY A 16 -8.63 -3.78 -0.82
CA GLY A 16 -8.48 -4.60 0.38
C GLY A 16 -7.10 -5.22 0.45
N VAL A 17 -6.65 -5.42 1.68
CA VAL A 17 -5.41 -6.13 1.97
C VAL A 17 -5.70 -7.15 3.06
N PRO A 18 -4.90 -8.25 3.12
CA PRO A 18 -5.14 -9.26 4.15
C PRO A 18 -5.01 -8.66 5.54
N ALA A 19 -5.99 -8.92 6.38
CA ALA A 19 -5.99 -8.38 7.73
C ALA A 19 -4.84 -8.95 8.56
N GLU A 20 -4.40 -10.14 8.22
CA GLU A 20 -3.32 -10.78 8.96
C GLU A 20 -1.98 -10.06 8.81
N GLU A 21 -1.85 -9.23 7.77
CA GLU A 21 -0.62 -8.46 7.56
C GLU A 21 -0.66 -7.11 8.26
N LEU A 22 -1.81 -6.74 8.79
CA LEU A 22 -1.99 -5.42 9.38
C LEU A 22 -1.30 -5.33 10.73
N ILE A 23 -0.48 -4.29 10.91
CA ILE A 23 0.13 -4.00 12.20
C ILE A 23 -0.70 -2.94 12.91
N GLU A 24 -0.96 -1.84 12.22
CA GLU A 24 -1.78 -0.77 12.81
C GLU A 24 -2.17 0.21 11.72
N VAL A 25 -3.14 1.05 12.06
CA VAL A 25 -3.61 2.13 11.19
C VAL A 25 -3.38 3.43 11.92
N ASN A 26 -2.82 4.41 11.24
CA ASN A 26 -2.56 5.71 11.82
C ASN A 26 -3.07 6.80 10.90
N ARG A 27 -3.27 7.98 11.47
CA ARG A 27 -3.72 9.13 10.71
C ARG A 27 -2.59 10.15 10.61
N ASN A 28 -2.36 10.65 9.40
CA ASN A 28 -1.47 11.78 9.19
C ASN A 28 -0.05 11.59 9.71
N LEU A 29 0.49 10.40 9.53
CA LEU A 29 1.88 10.19 9.86
C LEU A 29 2.75 10.91 8.83
N SER A 30 3.77 11.59 9.32
CA SER A 30 4.70 12.27 8.44
C SER A 30 5.86 11.37 8.09
N CYS A 31 6.42 11.60 6.92
CA CYS A 31 7.57 10.84 6.47
C CYS A 31 8.62 11.77 5.91
N THR A 32 9.86 11.30 5.88
CA THR A 32 10.98 12.07 5.38
C THR A 32 11.19 11.75 3.91
N LYS A 33 11.12 12.77 3.08
CA LYS A 33 11.33 12.60 1.65
C LYS A 33 12.76 12.18 1.37
N VAL A 34 12.92 11.25 0.42
CA VAL A 34 14.22 10.82 -0.03
C VAL A 34 14.42 11.38 -1.44
N PRO A 35 15.41 12.25 -1.64
CA PRO A 35 15.64 12.81 -2.98
C PRO A 35 15.88 11.72 -4.01
N GLY A 36 15.27 11.88 -5.18
CA GLY A 36 15.42 10.91 -6.24
C GLY A 36 14.51 9.70 -6.15
N SER A 37 13.66 9.62 -5.13
CA SER A 37 12.73 8.50 -5.01
C SER A 37 11.67 8.57 -6.10
N PRO A 38 11.14 7.41 -6.51
CA PRO A 38 10.01 7.40 -7.42
C PRO A 38 8.82 8.15 -6.83
N LYS A 39 7.95 8.62 -7.71
CA LYS A 39 6.80 9.41 -7.29
C LYS A 39 5.93 8.68 -6.29
N MET A 40 5.82 7.37 -6.42
CA MET A 40 4.97 6.58 -5.53
C MET A 40 5.52 6.46 -4.11
N ILE A 41 6.80 6.72 -3.92
CA ILE A 41 7.40 6.68 -2.60
C ILE A 41 7.32 8.08 -2.01
N ARG A 42 6.44 8.26 -1.03
CA ARG A 42 6.30 9.56 -0.40
C ARG A 42 7.50 9.89 0.47
N GLY A 43 8.13 8.87 1.03
CA GLY A 43 9.30 9.05 1.85
C GLY A 43 9.54 7.84 2.73
N ILE A 44 10.39 8.02 3.72
CA ILE A 44 10.67 6.99 4.72
C ILE A 44 9.94 7.38 5.99
N LEU A 45 9.17 6.43 6.51
CA LEU A 45 8.39 6.63 7.72
C LEU A 45 9.11 5.95 8.86
N ASN A 46 9.20 6.65 9.98
CA ASN A 46 9.82 6.12 11.19
C ASN A 46 8.72 5.90 12.22
N LEU A 47 8.41 4.63 12.46
CA LEU A 47 7.40 4.27 13.45
C LEU A 47 8.09 3.61 14.62
N ARG A 48 8.28 4.39 15.68
CA ARG A 48 8.90 3.89 16.92
C ARG A 48 10.24 3.21 16.66
N GLY A 49 11.04 3.82 15.79
CA GLY A 49 12.37 3.31 15.47
C GLY A 49 12.40 2.34 14.29
N LEU A 50 11.25 1.95 13.79
CA LEU A 50 11.17 1.04 12.66
C LEU A 50 10.99 1.86 11.38
N LEU A 51 11.97 1.76 10.49
CA LEU A 51 11.95 2.53 9.25
C LEU A 51 11.31 1.72 8.14
N MET A 52 10.47 2.38 7.34
CA MET A 52 9.80 1.70 6.25
C MET A 52 9.43 2.71 5.16
N PRO A 53 9.30 2.24 3.92
CA PRO A 53 8.85 3.12 2.85
C PRO A 53 7.37 3.45 3.02
N ALA A 54 7.03 4.71 2.77
CA ALA A 54 5.66 5.17 2.76
C ALA A 54 5.22 5.27 1.31
N ILE A 55 4.25 4.45 0.93
CA ILE A 55 3.81 4.34 -0.45
C ILE A 55 2.53 5.12 -0.62
N ASP A 56 2.55 6.08 -1.53
CA ASP A 56 1.37 6.85 -1.89
C ASP A 56 0.55 6.00 -2.85
N MET A 57 -0.51 5.39 -2.34
CA MET A 57 -1.27 4.43 -3.13
C MET A 57 -1.92 5.08 -4.35
N ALA A 58 -2.37 6.32 -4.25
CA ALA A 58 -2.95 7.00 -5.40
C ALA A 58 -1.90 7.16 -6.50
N ALA A 59 -0.69 7.58 -6.12
CA ALA A 59 0.39 7.71 -7.10
C ALA A 59 0.81 6.35 -7.63
N TYR A 60 0.88 5.36 -6.77
CA TYR A 60 1.31 4.02 -7.17
C TYR A 60 0.36 3.43 -8.20
N LEU A 61 -0.94 3.62 -7.99
CA LEU A 61 -1.96 3.06 -8.87
C LEU A 61 -2.35 4.02 -9.99
N ASN A 62 -1.73 5.20 -10.00
CA ASN A 62 -2.02 6.22 -11.02
C ASN A 62 -3.48 6.64 -10.99
N ILE A 63 -3.98 6.87 -9.78
CA ILE A 63 -5.35 7.29 -9.54
C ILE A 63 -5.32 8.78 -9.15
N PRO A 64 -6.25 9.59 -9.65
CA PRO A 64 -6.31 10.99 -9.23
C PRO A 64 -6.47 11.09 -7.73
N HIS A 65 -5.68 11.96 -7.11
CA HIS A 65 -5.65 12.11 -5.67
C HIS A 65 -6.40 13.38 -5.29
N SER A 66 -7.46 13.24 -4.50
CA SER A 66 -8.28 14.40 -4.16
C SER A 66 -8.54 14.53 -2.66
N ALA A 67 -8.08 13.59 -1.86
CA ALA A 67 -8.34 13.63 -0.43
C ALA A 67 -7.44 14.64 0.26
N CYS A 68 -8.01 15.35 1.23
CA CYS A 68 -7.26 16.30 2.03
C CYS A 68 -6.48 15.61 3.13
N GLU A 69 -7.02 14.53 3.65
CA GLU A 69 -6.42 13.78 4.73
C GLU A 69 -6.00 12.42 4.22
N SER A 70 -5.03 11.86 4.89
CA SER A 70 -4.56 10.54 4.52
C SER A 70 -4.39 9.68 5.76
N PHE A 71 -4.51 8.40 5.55
CA PHE A 71 -4.31 7.40 6.59
C PHE A 71 -3.15 6.52 6.18
N SER A 72 -2.46 6.01 7.18
CA SER A 72 -1.34 5.09 6.95
C SER A 72 -1.74 3.71 7.42
N ILE A 73 -1.67 2.75 6.53
CA ILE A 73 -1.88 1.36 6.86
C ILE A 73 -0.52 0.71 6.95
N ILE A 74 -0.14 0.30 8.15
CA ILE A 74 1.16 -0.29 8.37
C ILE A 74 1.03 -1.80 8.25
N LEU A 75 1.78 -2.37 7.33
CA LEU A 75 1.72 -3.79 7.03
C LEU A 75 3.07 -4.45 7.22
N LYS A 76 3.03 -5.69 7.65
CA LYS A 76 4.20 -6.55 7.59
C LYS A 76 3.93 -7.59 6.51
N VAL A 77 4.66 -7.48 5.41
CA VAL A 77 4.49 -8.35 4.27
C VAL A 77 5.74 -9.21 4.18
N GLN A 78 5.59 -10.50 4.49
CA GLN A 78 6.73 -11.39 4.60
C GLN A 78 7.68 -10.82 5.65
N GLU A 79 8.88 -10.47 5.29
CA GLU A 79 9.85 -9.93 6.25
C GLU A 79 9.98 -8.41 6.18
N ASN A 80 9.14 -7.76 5.40
CA ASN A 80 9.26 -6.33 5.15
C ASN A 80 8.10 -5.57 5.72
N ASN A 81 8.39 -4.37 6.22
CA ASN A 81 7.36 -3.46 6.69
C ASN A 81 7.16 -2.36 5.68
N ILE A 82 5.91 -2.05 5.40
CA ILE A 82 5.58 -0.98 4.47
C ILE A 82 4.40 -0.20 5.03
N ALA A 83 4.28 1.04 4.61
CA ALA A 83 3.16 1.89 4.97
C ALA A 83 2.43 2.28 3.70
N LEU A 84 1.14 2.00 3.65
CA LEU A 84 0.32 2.40 2.51
C LEU A 84 -0.44 3.66 2.90
N MET A 85 -0.23 4.73 2.13
CA MET A 85 -0.93 5.99 2.37
C MET A 85 -2.19 5.99 1.52
N VAL A 86 -3.34 6.04 2.18
CA VAL A 86 -4.63 5.89 1.51
C VAL A 86 -5.57 7.02 1.92
N ASP A 87 -6.70 7.12 1.24
CA ASP A 87 -7.63 8.22 1.47
C ASP A 87 -8.50 7.99 2.70
N SER A 88 -8.99 6.78 2.88
CA SER A 88 -9.84 6.48 4.03
C SER A 88 -9.79 4.99 4.32
N ILE A 89 -10.22 4.65 5.54
CA ILE A 89 -10.19 3.28 6.04
C ILE A 89 -11.61 2.80 6.22
N GLY A 90 -11.88 1.57 5.79
CA GLY A 90 -13.17 0.95 6.02
C GLY A 90 -13.08 -0.12 7.09
N ASP A 91 -13.95 -1.10 6.98
CA ASP A 91 -14.05 -2.17 7.97
C ASP A 91 -13.22 -3.37 7.57
N ILE A 92 -13.09 -4.28 8.52
CA ILE A 92 -12.50 -5.59 8.22
C ILE A 92 -13.65 -6.50 7.81
N MET A 93 -13.51 -7.13 6.65
CA MET A 93 -14.55 -8.00 6.10
C MET A 93 -14.02 -9.40 5.93
N ALA A 94 -14.86 -10.39 6.28
CA ALA A 94 -14.54 -11.79 6.02
C ALA A 94 -15.14 -12.18 4.68
N LEU A 95 -14.30 -12.68 3.78
CA LEU A 95 -14.71 -13.02 2.43
C LEU A 95 -14.19 -14.41 2.08
N ASN A 96 -14.92 -15.08 1.20
CA ASN A 96 -14.55 -16.41 0.75
C ASN A 96 -13.58 -16.28 -0.43
N GLU A 97 -12.36 -16.76 -0.25
CA GLU A 97 -11.35 -16.62 -1.29
C GLU A 97 -11.75 -17.30 -2.59
N GLN A 98 -12.63 -18.29 -2.50
CA GLN A 98 -13.08 -18.98 -3.71
C GLN A 98 -13.97 -18.10 -4.57
N GLU A 99 -14.46 -17.00 -4.03
CA GLU A 99 -15.28 -16.06 -4.78
C GLU A 99 -14.46 -14.97 -5.43
N LEU A 100 -13.16 -15.03 -5.30
CA LEU A 100 -12.27 -14.07 -5.93
C LEU A 100 -12.29 -14.28 -7.44
N VAL A 101 -12.55 -13.20 -8.19
CA VAL A 101 -12.59 -13.28 -9.65
C VAL A 101 -11.40 -12.52 -10.21
N LEU A 102 -11.16 -12.72 -11.51
CA LEU A 102 -10.05 -12.08 -12.17
C LEU A 102 -10.20 -10.56 -12.12
N PRO A 103 -9.06 -9.84 -12.09
CA PRO A 103 -9.15 -8.38 -12.06
C PRO A 103 -9.76 -7.83 -13.32
N PRO A 104 -10.38 -6.64 -13.23
CA PRO A 104 -10.96 -6.00 -14.40
C PRO A 104 -9.89 -5.75 -15.46
N THR A 105 -10.28 -6.00 -16.73
CA THR A 105 -9.32 -5.89 -17.82
C THR A 105 -9.07 -4.47 -18.27
N HIS A 106 -9.95 -3.54 -17.88
CA HIS A 106 -9.78 -2.15 -18.29
C HIS A 106 -8.76 -1.39 -17.45
N LEU A 107 -8.29 -2.01 -16.37
CA LEU A 107 -7.23 -1.40 -15.57
C LEU A 107 -5.92 -1.57 -16.32
N SER A 108 -5.07 -0.55 -16.21
CA SER A 108 -3.86 -0.54 -17.01
C SER A 108 -2.62 -0.44 -16.14
N GLY A 109 -1.51 -0.83 -16.73
CA GLY A 109 -0.20 -0.62 -16.18
C GLY A 109 0.00 -1.26 -14.82
N GLN A 110 0.61 -0.50 -13.95
CA GLN A 110 1.01 -0.99 -12.64
C GLN A 110 -0.19 -1.39 -11.79
N PHE A 111 -1.32 -0.73 -11.99
CA PHE A 111 -2.54 -1.05 -11.25
C PHE A 111 -2.89 -2.52 -11.47
N GLN A 112 -2.91 -2.94 -12.73
CA GLN A 112 -3.28 -4.31 -13.05
C GLN A 112 -2.26 -5.32 -12.53
N GLU A 113 -0.99 -4.95 -12.53
CA GLU A 113 0.07 -5.85 -12.10
C GLU A 113 0.08 -6.09 -10.61
N THR A 114 -0.58 -5.21 -9.84
CA THR A 114 -0.56 -5.31 -8.38
C THR A 114 -1.89 -5.73 -7.81
N ILE A 115 -2.76 -6.29 -8.63
CA ILE A 115 -4.07 -6.76 -8.21
C ILE A 115 -4.13 -8.26 -8.31
N GLN A 116 -4.57 -8.92 -7.23
CA GLN A 116 -4.75 -10.37 -7.25
C GLN A 116 -6.09 -10.75 -7.83
N GLY A 117 -7.08 -9.90 -7.68
CA GLY A 117 -8.41 -10.18 -8.15
C GLY A 117 -9.41 -9.22 -7.54
N ALA A 118 -10.67 -9.56 -7.61
CA ALA A 118 -11.71 -8.72 -7.06
C ALA A 118 -12.85 -9.58 -6.51
N PHE A 119 -13.51 -9.04 -5.50
CA PHE A 119 -14.72 -9.63 -4.95
C PHE A 119 -15.91 -8.80 -5.36
N LYS A 120 -16.99 -9.45 -5.73
CA LYS A 120 -18.23 -8.75 -6.05
C LYS A 120 -19.02 -8.57 -4.78
N LEU A 121 -19.24 -7.32 -4.41
CA LEU A 121 -20.06 -6.97 -3.26
C LEU A 121 -21.35 -6.33 -3.74
N SER A 122 -22.34 -6.26 -2.86
CA SER A 122 -23.59 -5.59 -3.21
C SER A 122 -23.38 -4.12 -3.54
N SER A 123 -22.33 -3.53 -2.97
CA SER A 123 -22.02 -2.11 -3.18
C SER A 123 -21.05 -1.88 -4.33
N GLY A 124 -20.54 -2.94 -4.97
CA GLY A 124 -19.59 -2.79 -6.06
C GLY A 124 -18.47 -3.81 -5.96
N LEU A 125 -17.30 -3.43 -6.47
CA LEU A 125 -16.16 -4.32 -6.47
C LEU A 125 -15.19 -3.96 -5.34
N LEU A 126 -14.69 -4.98 -4.66
CA LEU A 126 -13.59 -4.83 -3.73
C LEU A 126 -12.36 -5.43 -4.42
N ILE A 127 -11.38 -4.60 -4.68
CA ILE A 127 -10.19 -5.01 -5.41
C ILE A 127 -9.13 -5.46 -4.41
N LEU A 128 -8.70 -6.71 -4.55
CA LEU A 128 -7.71 -7.27 -3.64
C LEU A 128 -6.32 -6.94 -4.16
N VAL A 129 -5.56 -6.22 -3.36
CA VAL A 129 -4.24 -5.74 -3.71
C VAL A 129 -3.21 -6.83 -3.41
N ASP A 130 -2.26 -6.99 -4.32
CA ASP A 130 -1.15 -7.91 -4.11
C ASP A 130 -0.06 -7.19 -3.31
N THR A 131 -0.12 -7.34 -2.01
CA THR A 131 0.82 -6.65 -1.13
C THR A 131 2.25 -7.09 -1.35
N ALA A 132 2.45 -8.35 -1.71
CA ALA A 132 3.81 -8.84 -1.98
C ALA A 132 4.41 -8.10 -3.17
N ALA A 133 3.63 -7.86 -4.20
CA ALA A 133 4.11 -7.14 -5.38
C ALA A 133 4.46 -5.70 -5.01
N ILE A 134 3.61 -5.05 -4.21
CA ILE A 134 3.87 -3.67 -3.79
C ILE A 134 5.13 -3.62 -2.96
N SER A 135 5.28 -4.56 -2.04
CA SER A 135 6.45 -4.60 -1.17
C SER A 135 7.73 -4.79 -1.96
N ARG A 136 7.71 -5.71 -2.93
CA ARG A 136 8.89 -5.92 -3.78
C ARG A 136 9.27 -4.67 -4.54
N ASN A 137 8.28 -4.01 -5.11
CA ASN A 137 8.55 -2.80 -5.88
C ASN A 137 9.10 -1.70 -4.99
N ALA A 138 8.54 -1.55 -3.80
CA ALA A 138 9.00 -0.52 -2.88
C ALA A 138 10.41 -0.82 -2.37
N GLN A 139 10.69 -2.07 -2.02
CA GLN A 139 12.01 -2.45 -1.53
C GLN A 139 13.06 -2.31 -2.61
N HIS A 140 12.70 -2.65 -3.84
CA HIS A 140 13.65 -2.51 -4.95
C HIS A 140 14.10 -1.07 -5.10
N HIS A 141 13.16 -0.14 -5.12
CA HIS A 141 13.50 1.27 -5.26
C HIS A 141 14.25 1.78 -4.04
N HIS A 142 13.82 1.35 -2.87
CA HIS A 142 14.47 1.77 -1.64
C HIS A 142 15.91 1.29 -1.58
N GLY A 143 16.13 0.03 -1.94
CA GLY A 143 17.47 -0.53 -1.96
C GLY A 143 18.37 0.16 -2.96
N HIS A 144 17.79 0.46 -4.12
CA HIS A 144 18.54 1.16 -5.16
C HIS A 144 18.98 2.54 -4.66
N SER A 145 18.05 3.23 -3.99
CA SER A 145 18.39 4.55 -3.44
C SER A 145 19.49 4.46 -2.41
N GLN A 146 19.46 3.42 -1.60
CA GLN A 146 20.50 3.23 -0.59
C GLN A 146 21.86 2.99 -1.24
N ASP A 147 21.87 2.22 -2.31
CA ASP A 147 23.11 1.96 -3.02
C ASP A 147 23.71 3.24 -3.60
N GLN A 148 22.83 4.12 -4.04
CA GLN A 148 23.28 5.37 -4.65
C GLN A 148 23.69 6.41 -3.62
N ILE A 149 23.24 6.26 -2.38
CA ILE A 149 23.50 7.24 -1.34
C ILE A 149 24.08 6.52 -0.13
N PRO A 150 25.33 6.10 -0.24
CA PRO A 150 25.94 5.37 0.86
C PRO A 150 26.07 6.19 2.13
N SER A 151 25.94 7.49 2.01
CA SER A 151 26.02 8.35 3.17
C SER A 151 24.72 8.39 3.97
N LEU A 152 23.71 7.67 3.55
CA LEU A 152 22.45 7.65 4.28
C LEU A 152 22.59 7.34 5.76
N PRO A 153 23.52 6.49 6.16
CA PRO A 153 23.67 6.21 7.59
C PRO A 153 23.84 7.46 8.44
N ILE A 154 24.25 8.52 7.83
CA ILE A 154 24.34 9.79 8.53
C ILE A 154 23.01 10.17 9.15
N LEU A 155 21.95 9.75 8.52
CA LEU A 155 20.63 10.06 9.02
C LEU A 155 20.32 9.39 10.35
N SER A 156 21.12 8.44 10.75
CA SER A 156 20.88 7.75 12.00
C SER A 156 21.20 8.63 13.20
N GLU A 157 21.82 9.72 13.01
CA GLU A 157 22.14 10.60 14.11
C GLU A 157 20.97 11.23 14.77
#